data_48308bfc7d9a888999b208be2d64572e
#
_entry.id   48308bfc7d9a888999b208be2d64572e
#
_cell.length_a   1.000
_cell.length_b   1.000
_cell.length_c   1.000
_cell.angle_alpha   90.00
_cell.angle_beta   90.00
_cell.angle_gamma   90.00
#
_symmetry.space_group_name_H-M   'P 1'
#
loop_
_entity.id
_entity.type
_entity.pdbx_description
1 polymer ?
#
loop_
_entity_poly.entity_id
_entity_poly.type
_entity_poly.pdbx_seq_one_letter_code
_entity_poly.pdbx_strand_id
1 'polypeptide(L)'
;MRPTYDVTTPLDVDYLEAFAEATDEDREHWDRARAYGREVLERIDGHWDRAEYPLNLVARAGELDLLTDGLDVPGHAMMSPLAAGLVSMEISRADGSMAAAAAVQGGLVLRALVHCASEAQKERYLEPVASGRLPGGFALTEPLHGSDSVSLETSARPDGAGGWVLNGAKKWIGN
;
A
#
# COMPACT_ATOMS: atom_id res chain seq x y z
N MET A 1 -18.09 -3.96 -40.63
CA MET A 1 -18.21 -5.31 -40.05
C MET A 1 -18.71 -5.12 -38.63
N ARG A 2 -19.81 -5.74 -38.20
CA ARG A 2 -20.20 -5.65 -36.79
C ARG A 2 -19.23 -6.51 -35.98
N PRO A 3 -18.66 -6.05 -34.88
CA PRO A 3 -17.81 -6.89 -34.02
C PRO A 3 -18.66 -8.07 -33.54
N THR A 4 -18.13 -9.27 -33.66
CA THR A 4 -18.71 -10.48 -33.08
C THR A 4 -18.21 -10.57 -31.66
N TYR A 5 -19.10 -10.40 -30.69
CA TYR A 5 -18.78 -10.59 -29.26
C TYR A 5 -18.93 -12.06 -28.91
N ASP A 6 -17.90 -12.64 -28.31
CA ASP A 6 -17.98 -13.95 -27.68
C ASP A 6 -18.53 -13.80 -26.26
N VAL A 7 -19.81 -14.10 -26.08
CA VAL A 7 -20.48 -14.00 -24.79
C VAL A 7 -20.04 -15.06 -23.78
N THR A 8 -19.22 -16.03 -24.19
CA THR A 8 -18.67 -17.07 -23.32
C THR A 8 -17.34 -16.65 -22.69
N THR A 9 -16.68 -15.63 -23.25
CA THR A 9 -15.44 -15.08 -22.69
C THR A 9 -15.78 -14.02 -21.64
N PRO A 10 -15.30 -14.15 -20.40
CA PRO A 10 -15.49 -13.12 -19.38
C PRO A 10 -14.93 -11.78 -19.89
N LEU A 11 -15.70 -10.71 -19.72
CA LEU A 11 -15.22 -9.36 -19.99
C LEU A 11 -14.02 -9.06 -19.08
N ASP A 12 -12.97 -8.47 -19.66
CA ASP A 12 -11.83 -7.98 -18.88
C ASP A 12 -12.28 -6.80 -17.99
N VAL A 13 -11.50 -6.53 -16.96
CA VAL A 13 -11.71 -5.40 -16.04
C VAL A 13 -11.64 -4.04 -16.74
N ASP A 14 -11.02 -3.96 -17.89
CA ASP A 14 -10.97 -2.77 -18.75
C ASP A 14 -11.96 -2.87 -19.94
N TYR A 15 -13.22 -3.19 -19.65
CA TYR A 15 -14.27 -3.33 -20.64
C TYR A 15 -14.44 -2.09 -21.53
N LEU A 16 -14.18 -0.90 -21.01
CA LEU A 16 -14.30 0.37 -21.73
C LEU A 16 -12.99 0.79 -22.43
N GLU A 17 -11.94 -0.04 -22.37
CA GLU A 17 -10.61 0.28 -22.88
C GLU A 17 -10.06 1.61 -22.31
N ALA A 18 -10.40 1.90 -21.04
CA ALA A 18 -9.99 3.13 -20.36
C ALA A 18 -8.48 3.20 -20.13
N PHE A 19 -7.79 2.06 -20.14
CA PHE A 19 -6.36 1.93 -19.92
C PHE A 19 -5.60 1.56 -21.21
N ALA A 20 -6.16 1.92 -22.39
CA ALA A 20 -5.55 1.64 -23.69
C ALA A 20 -4.12 2.25 -23.83
N GLU A 21 -3.86 3.37 -23.14
CA GLU A 21 -2.57 4.07 -23.12
C GLU A 21 -1.53 3.45 -22.16
N ALA A 22 -1.89 2.39 -21.41
CA ALA A 22 -0.95 1.70 -20.52
C ALA A 22 0.22 1.16 -21.34
N THR A 23 1.44 1.49 -20.91
CA THR A 23 2.69 0.99 -21.49
C THR A 23 2.86 -0.50 -21.20
N ASP A 24 3.83 -1.14 -21.84
CA ASP A 24 4.17 -2.54 -21.54
C ASP A 24 4.62 -2.69 -20.07
N GLU A 25 5.37 -1.74 -19.53
CA GLU A 25 5.80 -1.72 -18.13
C GLU A 25 4.61 -1.57 -17.16
N ASP A 26 3.63 -0.70 -17.46
CA ASP A 26 2.40 -0.58 -16.68
C ASP A 26 1.62 -1.90 -16.68
N ARG A 27 1.56 -2.58 -17.83
CA ARG A 27 0.90 -3.88 -17.97
C ARG A 27 1.62 -4.99 -17.19
N GLU A 28 2.94 -4.99 -17.13
CA GLU A 28 3.70 -5.93 -16.32
C GLU A 28 3.38 -5.78 -14.82
N HIS A 29 3.27 -4.55 -14.31
CA HIS A 29 2.84 -4.30 -12.94
C HIS A 29 1.39 -4.74 -12.72
N TRP A 30 0.51 -4.45 -13.66
CA TRP A 30 -0.89 -4.86 -13.61
C TRP A 30 -1.04 -6.38 -13.57
N ASP A 31 -0.33 -7.11 -14.42
CA ASP A 31 -0.38 -8.57 -14.47
C ASP A 31 0.20 -9.21 -13.19
N ARG A 32 1.27 -8.64 -12.63
CA ARG A 32 1.80 -9.04 -11.31
C ARG A 32 0.76 -8.84 -10.21
N ALA A 33 0.08 -7.71 -10.20
CA ALA A 33 -0.98 -7.43 -9.23
C ALA A 33 -2.18 -8.36 -9.39
N ARG A 34 -2.57 -8.71 -10.61
CA ARG A 34 -3.60 -9.72 -10.91
C ARG A 34 -3.21 -11.11 -10.39
N ALA A 35 -1.96 -11.51 -10.61
CA ALA A 35 -1.46 -12.78 -10.09
C ALA A 35 -1.46 -12.80 -8.57
N TYR A 36 -0.98 -11.73 -7.96
CA TYR A 36 -1.02 -11.55 -6.50
C TYR A 36 -2.45 -11.55 -5.95
N GLY A 37 -3.40 -10.89 -6.61
CA GLY A 37 -4.81 -10.89 -6.20
C GLY A 37 -5.40 -12.31 -6.15
N ARG A 38 -5.02 -13.20 -7.06
CA ARG A 38 -5.41 -14.62 -6.99
C ARG A 38 -4.80 -15.33 -5.78
N GLU A 39 -3.51 -15.09 -5.47
CA GLU A 39 -2.86 -15.63 -4.27
C GLU A 39 -3.55 -15.15 -2.98
N VAL A 40 -4.00 -13.89 -2.96
CA VAL A 40 -4.77 -13.32 -1.83
C VAL A 40 -6.09 -14.05 -1.65
N LEU A 41 -6.89 -14.18 -2.72
CA LEU A 41 -8.21 -14.85 -2.68
C LEU A 41 -8.15 -16.29 -2.15
N GLU A 42 -7.07 -17.01 -2.43
CA GLU A 42 -6.89 -18.39 -1.97
C GLU A 42 -6.60 -18.51 -0.45
N ARG A 43 -6.16 -17.42 0.20
CA ARG A 43 -5.59 -17.48 1.55
C ARG A 43 -6.25 -16.55 2.56
N ILE A 44 -6.89 -15.48 2.09
CA ILE A 44 -7.33 -14.39 2.97
C ILE A 44 -8.44 -14.80 3.93
N ASP A 45 -9.35 -15.70 3.51
CA ASP A 45 -10.45 -16.18 4.35
C ASP A 45 -9.94 -16.80 5.64
N GLY A 46 -8.84 -17.58 5.58
CA GLY A 46 -8.24 -18.18 6.77
C GLY A 46 -7.68 -17.16 7.75
N HIS A 47 -7.22 -16.01 7.29
CA HIS A 47 -6.78 -14.88 8.15
C HIS A 47 -7.98 -14.17 8.77
N TRP A 48 -9.05 -13.95 7.99
CA TRP A 48 -10.31 -13.40 8.48
C TRP A 48 -10.93 -14.24 9.60
N ASP A 49 -11.02 -15.58 9.38
CA ASP A 49 -11.59 -16.51 10.36
C ASP A 49 -10.86 -16.49 11.71
N ARG A 50 -9.55 -16.23 11.70
CA ARG A 50 -8.71 -16.19 12.91
C ARG A 50 -8.47 -14.77 13.44
N ALA A 51 -9.00 -13.74 12.79
CA ALA A 51 -8.72 -12.34 13.08
C ALA A 51 -7.19 -12.06 13.13
N GLU A 52 -6.44 -12.62 12.18
CA GLU A 52 -4.98 -12.49 12.07
C GLU A 52 -4.60 -11.52 10.96
N TYR A 53 -3.68 -10.60 11.26
CA TYR A 53 -3.11 -9.73 10.23
C TYR A 53 -2.22 -10.54 9.27
N PRO A 54 -2.43 -10.46 7.95
CA PRO A 54 -1.78 -11.33 6.98
C PRO A 54 -0.36 -10.85 6.59
N LEU A 55 0.58 -10.84 7.54
CA LEU A 55 1.96 -10.38 7.33
C LEU A 55 2.65 -11.06 6.14
N ASN A 56 2.38 -12.34 5.93
CA ASN A 56 2.93 -13.11 4.82
C ASN A 56 2.43 -12.63 3.46
N LEU A 57 1.19 -12.18 3.36
CA LEU A 57 0.65 -11.60 2.13
C LEU A 57 1.19 -10.18 1.90
N VAL A 58 1.37 -9.39 2.96
CA VAL A 58 2.02 -8.07 2.84
C VAL A 58 3.47 -8.20 2.37
N ALA A 59 4.24 -9.11 2.96
CA ALA A 59 5.60 -9.40 2.51
C ALA A 59 5.63 -9.87 1.04
N ARG A 60 4.66 -10.72 0.65
CA ARG A 60 4.53 -11.18 -0.74
C ARG A 60 4.25 -10.04 -1.72
N ALA A 61 3.44 -9.05 -1.35
CA ALA A 61 3.22 -7.85 -2.15
C ALA A 61 4.53 -7.06 -2.33
N GLY A 62 5.36 -6.95 -1.27
CA GLY A 62 6.67 -6.32 -1.34
C GLY A 62 7.66 -7.05 -2.26
N GLU A 63 7.72 -8.39 -2.20
CA GLU A 63 8.54 -9.21 -3.11
C GLU A 63 8.19 -9.02 -4.59
N LEU A 64 6.95 -8.63 -4.87
CA LEU A 64 6.44 -8.37 -6.21
C LEU A 64 6.52 -6.89 -6.62
N ASP A 65 7.17 -6.04 -5.82
CA ASP A 65 7.26 -4.59 -6.02
C ASP A 65 5.88 -3.89 -6.14
N LEU A 66 4.88 -4.34 -5.36
CA LEU A 66 3.52 -3.79 -5.40
C LEU A 66 3.23 -2.78 -4.28
N LEU A 67 4.21 -2.49 -3.41
CA LEU A 67 4.03 -1.61 -2.25
C LEU A 67 4.64 -0.22 -2.40
N THR A 68 5.39 0.06 -3.47
CA THR A 68 6.09 1.35 -3.62
C THR A 68 5.18 2.54 -3.93
N ASP A 69 3.96 2.30 -4.42
CA ASP A 69 2.96 3.33 -4.73
C ASP A 69 3.52 4.48 -5.61
N GLY A 70 4.34 4.12 -6.60
CA GLY A 70 5.00 5.07 -7.50
C GLY A 70 6.13 5.90 -6.89
N LEU A 71 6.60 5.55 -5.69
CA LEU A 71 7.77 6.17 -5.08
C LEU A 71 9.05 5.55 -5.62
N ASP A 72 10.07 6.39 -5.79
CA ASP A 72 11.44 5.94 -6.07
C ASP A 72 12.07 5.43 -4.77
N VAL A 73 12.17 4.11 -4.66
CA VAL A 73 12.77 3.44 -3.52
C VAL A 73 13.93 2.59 -4.02
N PRO A 74 15.16 2.81 -3.54
CA PRO A 74 16.33 2.06 -4.00
C PRO A 74 16.14 0.54 -3.90
N GLY A 75 16.39 -0.17 -5.00
CA GLY A 75 16.25 -1.63 -5.07
C GLY A 75 14.85 -2.14 -5.45
N HIS A 76 13.90 -1.26 -5.66
CA HIS A 76 12.53 -1.58 -6.08
C HIS A 76 12.18 -0.96 -7.43
N ALA A 77 11.33 -1.63 -8.20
CA ALA A 77 10.83 -1.08 -9.46
C ALA A 77 9.88 0.09 -9.18
N MET A 78 10.16 1.24 -9.82
CA MET A 78 9.29 2.40 -9.73
C MET A 78 8.08 2.21 -10.65
N MET A 79 6.90 2.42 -10.14
CA MET A 79 5.66 2.40 -10.92
C MET A 79 5.33 3.79 -11.46
N SER A 80 4.78 3.85 -12.66
CA SER A 80 4.08 5.07 -13.12
C SER A 80 2.85 5.33 -12.25
N PRO A 81 2.29 6.56 -12.23
CA PRO A 81 1.02 6.83 -11.54
C PRO A 81 -0.14 5.94 -12.04
N LEU A 82 -0.14 5.59 -13.33
CA LEU A 82 -1.13 4.68 -13.89
C LEU A 82 -0.93 3.26 -13.36
N ALA A 83 0.30 2.74 -13.39
CA ALA A 83 0.62 1.43 -12.84
C ALA A 83 0.25 1.32 -11.35
N ALA A 84 0.57 2.33 -10.54
CA ALA A 84 0.21 2.37 -9.12
C ALA A 84 -1.32 2.30 -8.94
N GLY A 85 -2.10 3.02 -9.76
CA GLY A 85 -3.56 2.95 -9.76
C GLY A 85 -4.08 1.56 -10.15
N LEU A 86 -3.51 0.94 -11.20
CA LEU A 86 -3.90 -0.41 -11.65
C LEU A 86 -3.57 -1.47 -10.60
N VAL A 87 -2.41 -1.39 -9.95
CA VAL A 87 -2.02 -2.26 -8.82
C VAL A 87 -3.01 -2.12 -7.67
N SER A 88 -3.31 -0.89 -7.26
CA SER A 88 -4.29 -0.62 -6.20
C SER A 88 -5.67 -1.18 -6.53
N MET A 89 -6.13 -1.03 -7.78
CA MET A 89 -7.40 -1.57 -8.27
C MET A 89 -7.44 -3.10 -8.15
N GLU A 90 -6.40 -3.81 -8.57
CA GLU A 90 -6.38 -5.28 -8.54
C GLU A 90 -6.30 -5.83 -7.11
N ILE A 91 -5.51 -5.21 -6.23
CA ILE A 91 -5.48 -5.60 -4.82
C ILE A 91 -6.85 -5.36 -4.17
N SER A 92 -7.48 -4.21 -4.43
CA SER A 92 -8.81 -3.86 -3.93
C SER A 92 -9.90 -4.84 -4.42
N ARG A 93 -9.79 -5.30 -5.66
CA ARG A 93 -10.69 -6.29 -6.23
C ARG A 93 -10.57 -7.65 -5.54
N ALA A 94 -9.38 -8.02 -5.10
CA ALA A 94 -9.15 -9.25 -4.39
C ALA A 94 -9.66 -9.18 -2.94
N ASP A 95 -9.23 -8.16 -2.19
CA ASP A 95 -9.63 -7.96 -0.79
C ASP A 95 -9.44 -6.51 -0.35
N GLY A 96 -10.47 -5.91 0.23
CA GLY A 96 -10.45 -4.51 0.67
C GLY A 96 -9.51 -4.24 1.84
N SER A 97 -9.28 -5.21 2.72
CA SER A 97 -8.34 -5.06 3.84
C SER A 97 -6.90 -5.13 3.38
N MET A 98 -6.59 -6.00 2.41
CA MET A 98 -5.27 -6.03 1.77
C MET A 98 -4.99 -4.74 1.01
N ALA A 99 -6.01 -4.16 0.36
CA ALA A 99 -5.88 -2.85 -0.27
C ALA A 99 -5.57 -1.76 0.75
N ALA A 100 -6.25 -1.76 1.90
CA ALA A 100 -5.98 -0.82 2.99
C ALA A 100 -4.55 -1.00 3.54
N ALA A 101 -4.11 -2.25 3.77
CA ALA A 101 -2.76 -2.55 4.23
C ALA A 101 -1.70 -2.04 3.24
N ALA A 102 -1.86 -2.29 1.93
CA ALA A 102 -0.96 -1.82 0.89
C ALA A 102 -0.94 -0.28 0.80
N ALA A 103 -2.12 0.37 0.87
CA ALA A 103 -2.24 1.83 0.83
C ALA A 103 -1.58 2.50 2.04
N VAL A 104 -1.71 1.92 3.25
CA VAL A 104 -1.01 2.44 4.44
C VAL A 104 0.49 2.25 4.29
N GLN A 105 0.94 1.08 3.87
CA GLN A 105 2.36 0.75 3.72
C GLN A 105 3.06 1.64 2.69
N GLY A 106 2.55 1.72 1.47
CA GLY A 106 3.12 2.51 0.37
C GLY A 106 2.72 3.98 0.41
N GLY A 107 1.42 4.22 0.35
CA GLY A 107 0.87 5.56 0.18
C GLY A 107 1.05 6.48 1.39
N LEU A 108 1.17 5.95 2.61
CA LEU A 108 1.36 6.74 3.82
C LEU A 108 2.75 6.56 4.43
N VAL A 109 3.13 5.35 4.83
CA VAL A 109 4.36 5.12 5.60
C VAL A 109 5.61 5.35 4.75
N LEU A 110 5.72 4.68 3.59
CA LEU A 110 6.85 4.88 2.68
C LEU A 110 6.95 6.33 2.21
N ARG A 111 5.81 6.95 1.87
CA ARG A 111 5.77 8.34 1.44
C ARG A 111 6.28 9.28 2.53
N ALA A 112 5.89 9.07 3.80
CA ALA A 112 6.41 9.84 4.93
C ALA A 112 7.91 9.62 5.13
N LEU A 113 8.41 8.39 4.99
CA LEU A 113 9.84 8.10 5.08
C LEU A 113 10.64 8.76 3.96
N VAL A 114 10.17 8.65 2.71
CA VAL A 114 10.86 9.26 1.55
C VAL A 114 10.98 10.78 1.71
N HIS A 115 9.91 11.45 2.15
CA HIS A 115 9.87 12.91 2.15
C HIS A 115 10.27 13.58 3.46
N CYS A 116 10.13 12.89 4.60
CA CYS A 116 10.28 13.53 5.91
C CYS A 116 11.37 12.91 6.78
N ALA A 117 11.86 11.70 6.48
CA ALA A 117 12.86 11.05 7.30
C ALA A 117 14.28 11.57 7.03
N SER A 118 15.14 11.49 8.06
CA SER A 118 16.57 11.73 7.90
C SER A 118 17.22 10.61 7.07
N GLU A 119 18.40 10.86 6.48
CA GLU A 119 19.11 9.86 5.68
C GLU A 119 19.38 8.56 6.48
N ALA A 120 19.76 8.67 7.74
CA ALA A 120 19.95 7.50 8.62
C ALA A 120 18.66 6.71 8.88
N GLN A 121 17.50 7.38 8.92
CA GLN A 121 16.20 6.73 9.02
C GLN A 121 15.80 6.08 7.69
N LYS A 122 16.04 6.75 6.56
CA LYS A 122 15.81 6.19 5.22
C LYS A 122 16.63 4.92 5.01
N GLU A 123 17.93 4.98 5.27
CA GLU A 123 18.83 3.83 5.17
C GLU A 123 18.36 2.63 6.03
N ARG A 124 17.82 2.92 7.20
CA ARG A 124 17.36 1.89 8.13
C ARG A 124 16.00 1.30 7.77
N TYR A 125 15.06 2.10 7.26
CA TYR A 125 13.64 1.72 7.21
C TYR A 125 13.06 1.60 5.81
N LEU A 126 13.59 2.27 4.76
CA LEU A 126 12.94 2.28 3.45
C LEU A 126 12.81 0.87 2.87
N GLU A 127 13.89 0.13 2.80
CA GLU A 127 13.90 -1.20 2.21
C GLU A 127 13.05 -2.20 3.01
N PRO A 128 13.16 -2.33 4.35
CA PRO A 128 12.31 -3.22 5.11
C PRO A 128 10.81 -2.90 5.00
N VAL A 129 10.45 -1.62 4.88
CA VAL A 129 9.06 -1.20 4.69
C VAL A 129 8.59 -1.47 3.27
N ALA A 130 9.39 -1.13 2.24
CA ALA A 130 9.04 -1.36 0.84
C ALA A 130 8.88 -2.85 0.51
N SER A 131 9.73 -3.71 1.09
CA SER A 131 9.63 -5.17 0.94
C SER A 131 8.51 -5.81 1.77
N GLY A 132 7.73 -5.03 2.54
CA GLY A 132 6.66 -5.55 3.39
C GLY A 132 7.12 -6.40 4.59
N ARG A 133 8.44 -6.50 4.85
CA ARG A 133 9.00 -7.23 5.99
C ARG A 133 8.80 -6.49 7.30
N LEU A 134 8.71 -5.16 7.24
CA LEU A 134 8.41 -4.30 8.37
C LEU A 134 7.09 -3.59 8.11
N PRO A 135 5.98 -4.01 8.74
CA PRO A 135 4.72 -3.29 8.64
C PRO A 135 4.83 -1.94 9.34
N GLY A 136 4.27 -0.91 8.72
CA GLY A 136 4.25 0.44 9.27
C GLY A 136 2.83 0.94 9.46
N GLY A 137 2.61 1.74 10.51
CA GLY A 137 1.35 2.43 10.76
C GLY A 137 1.51 3.94 10.69
N PHE A 138 0.49 4.63 10.17
CA PHE A 138 0.46 6.09 10.09
C PHE A 138 -0.48 6.66 11.15
N ALA A 139 0.07 7.03 12.30
CA ALA A 139 -0.68 7.48 13.45
C ALA A 139 -1.03 8.98 13.35
N LEU A 140 -2.07 9.31 12.58
CA LEU A 140 -2.55 10.68 12.39
C LEU A 140 -3.74 10.99 13.29
N THR A 141 -4.85 10.26 13.13
CA THR A 141 -6.14 10.55 13.76
C THR A 141 -6.08 10.51 15.28
N GLU A 142 -6.71 11.49 15.93
CA GLU A 142 -6.86 11.59 17.38
C GLU A 142 -8.34 11.48 17.78
N PRO A 143 -8.64 11.20 19.06
CA PRO A 143 -10.03 11.04 19.50
C PRO A 143 -10.95 12.21 19.16
N LEU A 144 -10.45 13.46 19.18
CA LEU A 144 -11.22 14.68 18.91
C LEU A 144 -10.88 15.31 17.54
N HIS A 145 -9.82 14.84 16.85
CA HIS A 145 -9.32 15.42 15.62
C HIS A 145 -9.19 14.35 14.52
N GLY A 146 -10.21 14.25 13.67
CA GLY A 146 -10.22 13.42 12.45
C GLY A 146 -9.90 14.28 11.24
N SER A 147 -10.90 14.94 10.67
CA SER A 147 -10.73 15.82 9.50
C SER A 147 -9.89 17.07 9.81
N ASP A 148 -9.89 17.52 11.05
CA ASP A 148 -9.04 18.63 11.51
C ASP A 148 -7.64 18.12 11.91
N SER A 149 -6.88 17.68 10.94
CA SER A 149 -5.53 17.14 11.14
C SER A 149 -4.45 18.20 11.45
N VAL A 150 -4.83 19.48 11.46
CA VAL A 150 -3.91 20.58 11.81
C VAL A 150 -4.01 21.01 13.27
N SER A 151 -5.03 20.51 14.01
CA SER A 151 -5.27 20.83 15.42
C SER A 151 -4.88 19.67 16.36
N LEU A 152 -3.91 18.83 15.97
CA LEU A 152 -3.51 17.66 16.75
C LEU A 152 -2.97 18.06 18.13
N GLU A 153 -3.39 17.30 19.17
CA GLU A 153 -3.00 17.53 20.57
C GLU A 153 -1.77 16.70 20.98
N THR A 154 -1.46 15.58 20.26
CA THR A 154 -0.28 14.78 20.54
C THR A 154 0.99 15.61 20.37
N SER A 155 1.82 15.60 21.39
CA SER A 155 3.07 16.38 21.43
C SER A 155 4.28 15.50 21.66
N ALA A 156 5.44 15.95 21.11
CA ALA A 156 6.75 15.37 21.36
C ALA A 156 7.65 16.43 21.96
N ARG A 157 8.34 16.12 23.06
CA ARG A 157 9.28 17.02 23.74
C ARG A 157 10.61 16.31 23.95
N PRO A 158 11.76 16.99 23.73
CA PRO A 158 13.07 16.43 24.09
C PRO A 158 13.12 16.03 25.57
N ASP A 159 13.72 14.86 25.86
CA ASP A 159 13.90 14.36 27.24
C ASP A 159 15.18 14.89 27.93
N GLY A 160 16.02 15.62 27.21
CA GLY A 160 17.30 16.11 27.69
C GLY A 160 18.44 15.08 27.65
N ALA A 161 18.15 13.82 27.29
CA ALA A 161 19.12 12.73 27.18
C ALA A 161 19.35 12.26 25.73
N GLY A 162 18.85 13.03 24.75
CA GLY A 162 18.94 12.70 23.32
C GLY A 162 17.74 11.92 22.76
N GLY A 163 16.72 11.69 23.58
CA GLY A 163 15.46 11.06 23.21
C GLY A 163 14.29 12.06 23.23
N TRP A 164 13.07 11.49 23.11
CA TRP A 164 11.82 12.23 23.08
C TRP A 164 10.77 11.60 23.99
N VAL A 165 10.00 12.43 24.68
CA VAL A 165 8.79 12.02 25.38
C VAL A 165 7.59 12.36 24.55
N LEU A 166 6.81 11.33 24.17
CA LEU A 166 5.54 11.48 23.46
C LEU A 166 4.39 11.51 24.46
N ASN A 167 3.46 12.45 24.29
CA ASN A 167 2.26 12.56 25.11
C ASN A 167 1.05 12.86 24.22
N GLY A 168 0.02 12.02 24.29
CA GLY A 168 -1.19 12.11 23.48
C GLY A 168 -1.87 10.77 23.29
N ALA A 169 -2.93 10.78 22.47
CA ALA A 169 -3.68 9.58 22.12
C ALA A 169 -4.00 9.57 20.62
N LYS A 170 -3.86 8.41 20.00
CA LYS A 170 -4.24 8.19 18.60
C LYS A 170 -5.40 7.21 18.51
N LYS A 171 -6.18 7.26 17.43
CA LYS A 171 -7.39 6.45 17.25
C LYS A 171 -7.49 5.97 15.80
N TRP A 172 -8.02 4.77 15.64
CA TRP A 172 -8.27 4.16 14.31
C TRP A 172 -7.01 3.96 13.48
N ILE A 173 -5.90 3.61 14.12
CA ILE A 173 -4.64 3.36 13.41
C ILE A 173 -4.63 1.90 12.92
N GLY A 174 -4.48 1.73 11.61
CA GLY A 174 -4.35 0.45 10.94
C GLY A 174 -2.89 0.04 10.72
N ASN A 175 -2.70 -1.23 10.37
CA ASN A 175 -1.46 -2.02 10.19
C ASN A 175 -0.78 -2.50 11.45
#